data_a5f08a2d6d4d24ba21e2f1803fefa870
#
_entry.id   a5f08a2d6d4d24ba21e2f1803fefa870
#
_cell.length_a   1.000
_cell.length_b   1.000
_cell.length_c   1.000
_cell.angle_alpha   90.00
_cell.angle_beta   90.00
_cell.angle_gamma   90.00
#
_symmetry.space_group_name_H-M   'P 1'
#
loop_
_entity.id
_entity.type
_entity.pdbx_description
1 polymer ?
#
loop_
_entity_poly.entity_id
_entity_poly.type
_entity_poly.pdbx_seq_one_letter_code
_entity_poly.pdbx_strand_id
1 'polypeptide(L)'
;FDSLGYRARLSNIDAGSLRKVQDLAMTFQKQQKDVLEGRQLVGMPSERDAEALMRSLTSGSPTIDLQLDGSLEGKVARADIGVTLKPLPANDQEPALMGMMRSLKARAKVQLPQAWVTLAQQKLDTVEKDEDVDCDLTCRLESLPFVRRQGDTWEVDAHYDDQHLVVNGEQLF
;
A
#
# COMPACT_ATOMS: atom_id res chain seq x y z
N PHE A 1 5.77 24.65 5.07
CA PHE A 1 4.54 23.93 4.65
C PHE A 1 3.35 24.84 4.88
N ASP A 2 2.50 24.98 3.86
CA ASP A 2 1.28 25.77 3.96
C ASP A 2 0.13 24.90 4.49
N SER A 3 0.06 23.65 4.01
CA SER A 3 -0.93 22.67 4.46
C SER A 3 -0.45 21.25 4.20
N LEU A 4 -0.99 20.32 5.00
CA LEU A 4 -0.86 18.88 4.78
C LEU A 4 -2.24 18.25 5.05
N GLY A 5 -2.75 17.54 4.08
CA GLY A 5 -4.02 16.82 4.16
C GLY A 5 -3.85 15.33 3.92
N TYR A 6 -4.66 14.54 4.59
CA TYR A 6 -4.81 13.13 4.25
C TYR A 6 -6.28 12.73 4.31
N ARG A 7 -6.64 11.81 3.44
CA ARG A 7 -7.95 11.17 3.45
C ARG A 7 -7.77 9.68 3.24
N ALA A 8 -8.29 8.89 4.16
CA ALA A 8 -8.36 7.45 4.03
C ALA A 8 -9.83 7.03 3.93
N ARG A 9 -10.16 6.19 2.98
CA ARG A 9 -11.49 5.63 2.80
C ARG A 9 -11.39 4.12 2.65
N LEU A 10 -12.20 3.44 3.42
CA LEU A 10 -12.39 2.00 3.35
C LEU A 10 -13.84 1.74 2.92
N SER A 11 -14.03 0.98 1.86
CA SER A 11 -15.35 0.73 1.28
C SER A 11 -15.53 -0.73 0.88
N ASN A 12 -16.79 -1.12 0.69
CA ASN A 12 -17.18 -2.46 0.24
C ASN A 12 -16.71 -3.59 1.16
N ILE A 13 -16.63 -3.34 2.48
CA ILE A 13 -16.36 -4.37 3.48
C ILE A 13 -17.68 -4.88 4.03
N ASP A 14 -17.84 -6.19 4.00
CA ASP A 14 -18.96 -6.85 4.70
C ASP A 14 -18.76 -6.76 6.21
N ALA A 15 -19.78 -6.22 6.91
CA ALA A 15 -19.71 -6.02 8.35
C ALA A 15 -19.59 -7.34 9.14
N GLY A 16 -20.15 -8.43 8.62
CA GLY A 16 -20.03 -9.76 9.24
C GLY A 16 -18.60 -10.29 9.15
N SER A 17 -17.97 -10.10 8.00
CA SER A 17 -16.55 -10.46 7.78
C SER A 17 -15.61 -9.63 8.64
N LEU A 18 -15.89 -8.33 8.79
CA LEU A 18 -15.10 -7.47 9.67
C LEU A 18 -15.15 -7.92 11.14
N ARG A 19 -16.33 -8.31 11.64
CA ARG A 19 -16.47 -8.86 13.00
C ARG A 19 -15.63 -10.13 13.16
N LYS A 20 -15.67 -11.06 12.20
CA LYS A 20 -14.87 -12.28 12.25
C LYS A 20 -13.35 -11.98 12.30
N VAL A 21 -12.89 -10.98 11.58
CA VAL A 21 -11.48 -10.52 11.66
C VAL A 21 -11.15 -9.97 13.04
N GLN A 22 -12.05 -9.17 13.62
CA GLN A 22 -11.85 -8.64 14.97
C GLN A 22 -11.79 -9.77 16.01
N ASP A 23 -12.70 -10.75 15.93
CA ASP A 23 -12.73 -11.91 16.83
C ASP A 23 -11.45 -12.74 16.69
N LEU A 24 -10.97 -12.91 15.45
CA LEU A 24 -9.71 -13.61 15.18
C LEU A 24 -8.52 -12.83 15.78
N ALA A 25 -8.46 -11.53 15.57
CA ALA A 25 -7.40 -10.67 16.11
C ALA A 25 -7.37 -10.71 17.65
N MET A 26 -8.54 -10.66 18.30
CA MET A 26 -8.63 -10.81 19.76
C MET A 26 -8.16 -12.20 20.23
N THR A 27 -8.50 -13.24 19.46
CA THR A 27 -8.05 -14.61 19.74
C THR A 27 -6.53 -14.71 19.66
N PHE A 28 -5.91 -14.12 18.62
CA PHE A 28 -4.46 -14.07 18.49
C PHE A 28 -3.78 -13.30 19.64
N GLN A 29 -4.32 -12.15 20.01
CA GLN A 29 -3.79 -11.37 21.14
C GLN A 29 -3.83 -12.18 22.46
N LYS A 30 -4.94 -12.88 22.70
CA LYS A 30 -5.08 -13.75 23.86
C LYS A 30 -4.07 -14.89 23.82
N GLN A 31 -3.90 -15.54 22.68
CA GLN A 31 -2.93 -16.62 22.51
C GLN A 31 -1.48 -16.16 22.71
N GLN A 32 -1.10 -14.98 22.20
CA GLN A 32 0.22 -14.41 22.46
C GLN A 32 0.47 -14.24 23.97
N LYS A 33 -0.55 -13.77 24.70
CA LYS A 33 -0.46 -13.66 26.15
C LYS A 33 -0.33 -15.02 26.84
N ASP A 34 -1.12 -16.01 26.39
CA ASP A 34 -1.08 -17.37 26.94
C ASP A 34 0.30 -18.04 26.70
N VAL A 35 0.93 -17.81 25.54
CA VAL A 35 2.30 -18.27 25.26
C VAL A 35 3.33 -17.62 26.19
N LEU A 36 3.23 -16.31 26.39
CA LEU A 36 4.11 -15.58 27.30
C LEU A 36 3.96 -16.05 28.75
N GLU A 37 2.79 -16.53 29.13
CA GLU A 37 2.47 -17.12 30.44
C GLU A 37 2.75 -18.62 30.52
N GLY A 38 3.35 -19.24 29.48
CA GLY A 38 3.73 -20.66 29.45
C GLY A 38 2.55 -21.63 29.31
N ARG A 39 1.39 -21.16 28.84
CA ARG A 39 0.22 -21.99 28.60
C ARG A 39 0.26 -22.60 27.18
N GLN A 40 -0.33 -23.79 27.02
CA GLN A 40 -0.42 -24.42 25.72
C GLN A 40 -1.36 -23.65 24.77
N LEU A 41 -0.92 -23.49 23.51
CA LEU A 41 -1.72 -22.95 22.44
C LEU A 41 -2.94 -23.84 22.16
N VAL A 42 -4.15 -23.31 22.33
CA VAL A 42 -5.40 -23.99 22.03
C VAL A 42 -6.09 -23.25 20.90
N GLY A 43 -6.31 -23.92 19.77
CA GLY A 43 -7.29 -23.45 18.77
C GLY A 43 -6.76 -22.45 17.74
N MET A 44 -5.61 -22.71 17.12
CA MET A 44 -5.29 -22.01 15.87
C MET A 44 -6.39 -22.27 14.83
N PRO A 45 -6.86 -21.21 14.12
CA PRO A 45 -7.76 -21.41 12.99
C PRO A 45 -7.13 -22.37 12.01
N SER A 46 -7.90 -23.32 11.52
CA SER A 46 -7.43 -24.22 10.47
C SER A 46 -7.17 -23.39 9.19
N GLU A 47 -6.32 -23.91 8.30
CA GLU A 47 -6.10 -23.30 6.99
C GLU A 47 -7.43 -23.06 6.24
N ARG A 48 -8.39 -23.98 6.37
CA ARG A 48 -9.74 -23.86 5.81
C ARG A 48 -10.53 -22.69 6.41
N ASP A 49 -10.40 -22.45 7.71
CA ASP A 49 -11.09 -21.32 8.37
C ASP A 49 -10.51 -19.99 7.92
N ALA A 50 -9.18 -19.92 7.78
CA ALA A 50 -8.49 -18.75 7.27
C ALA A 50 -8.89 -18.47 5.80
N GLU A 51 -8.97 -19.51 4.97
CA GLU A 51 -9.40 -19.40 3.59
C GLU A 51 -10.87 -18.94 3.48
N ALA A 52 -11.77 -19.56 4.25
CA ALA A 52 -13.18 -19.16 4.29
C ALA A 52 -13.36 -17.71 4.73
N LEU A 53 -12.55 -17.24 5.70
CA LEU A 53 -12.53 -15.86 6.12
C LEU A 53 -12.06 -14.93 4.99
N MET A 54 -10.98 -15.29 4.30
CA MET A 54 -10.45 -14.51 3.18
C MET A 54 -11.46 -14.41 2.03
N ARG A 55 -12.11 -15.51 1.66
CA ARG A 55 -13.20 -15.51 0.67
C ARG A 55 -14.37 -14.59 1.09
N SER A 56 -14.75 -14.65 2.36
CA SER A 56 -15.80 -13.78 2.90
C SER A 56 -15.40 -12.30 2.86
N LEU A 57 -14.16 -11.98 3.22
CA LEU A 57 -13.64 -10.60 3.17
C LEU A 57 -13.58 -10.04 1.76
N THR A 58 -13.17 -10.84 0.79
CA THR A 58 -12.99 -10.41 -0.60
C THR A 58 -14.29 -10.41 -1.40
N SER A 59 -15.36 -11.06 -0.92
CA SER A 59 -16.63 -11.20 -1.62
C SER A 59 -17.26 -9.86 -2.04
N GLY A 60 -17.09 -8.82 -1.22
CA GLY A 60 -17.57 -7.46 -1.47
C GLY A 60 -16.64 -6.59 -2.31
N SER A 61 -15.49 -7.13 -2.75
CA SER A 61 -14.44 -6.32 -3.39
C SER A 61 -14.00 -5.13 -2.53
N PRO A 62 -13.49 -5.37 -1.32
CA PRO A 62 -13.08 -4.30 -0.41
C PRO A 62 -12.04 -3.41 -1.08
N THR A 63 -12.21 -2.10 -0.88
CA THR A 63 -11.34 -1.09 -1.46
C THR A 63 -10.81 -0.17 -0.37
N ILE A 64 -9.51 0.07 -0.41
CA ILE A 64 -8.81 1.07 0.40
C ILE A 64 -8.35 2.17 -0.53
N ASP A 65 -8.81 3.39 -0.32
CA ASP A 65 -8.32 4.57 -1.00
C ASP A 65 -7.60 5.47 0.01
N LEU A 66 -6.39 5.85 -0.30
CA LEU A 66 -5.59 6.81 0.46
C LEU A 66 -5.24 7.97 -0.44
N GLN A 67 -5.56 9.16 -0.01
CA GLN A 67 -5.18 10.41 -0.65
C GLN A 67 -4.33 11.22 0.32
N LEU A 68 -3.17 11.65 -0.15
CA LEU A 68 -2.27 12.55 0.55
C LEU A 68 -2.08 13.79 -0.32
N ASP A 69 -2.21 14.95 0.26
CA ASP A 69 -1.93 16.21 -0.40
C ASP A 69 -1.19 17.16 0.55
N GLY A 70 -0.29 17.91 -0.01
CA GLY A 70 0.47 18.91 0.74
C GLY A 70 0.77 20.11 -0.14
N SER A 71 0.77 21.30 0.46
CA SER A 71 1.12 22.54 -0.22
C SER A 71 2.39 23.15 0.37
N LEU A 72 3.28 23.60 -0.51
CA LEU A 72 4.51 24.31 -0.19
C LEU A 72 4.68 25.45 -1.19
N GLU A 73 4.64 26.69 -0.72
CA GLU A 73 4.76 27.89 -1.56
C GLU A 73 3.79 27.87 -2.76
N GLY A 74 2.55 27.42 -2.51
CA GLY A 74 1.52 27.29 -3.53
C GLY A 74 1.72 26.10 -4.50
N LYS A 75 2.76 25.30 -4.34
CA LYS A 75 2.99 24.06 -5.11
C LYS A 75 2.40 22.86 -4.39
N VAL A 76 1.49 22.16 -5.05
CA VAL A 76 0.75 21.03 -4.46
C VAL A 76 1.42 19.71 -4.84
N ALA A 77 1.89 18.99 -3.84
CA ALA A 77 2.24 17.56 -3.97
C ALA A 77 0.99 16.72 -3.70
N ARG A 78 0.82 15.64 -4.45
CA ARG A 78 -0.32 14.73 -4.29
C ARG A 78 0.10 13.28 -4.46
N ALA A 79 -0.47 12.41 -3.63
CA ALA A 79 -0.41 10.96 -3.83
C ALA A 79 -1.81 10.37 -3.64
N ASP A 80 -2.27 9.65 -4.65
CA ASP A 80 -3.53 8.91 -4.66
C ASP A 80 -3.20 7.41 -4.79
N ILE A 81 -3.53 6.63 -3.76
CA ILE A 81 -3.25 5.20 -3.71
C ILE A 81 -4.57 4.47 -3.51
N GLY A 82 -4.86 3.52 -4.36
CA GLY A 82 -6.05 2.68 -4.26
C GLY A 82 -5.68 1.20 -4.32
N VAL A 83 -6.25 0.40 -3.43
CA VAL A 83 -6.08 -1.05 -3.42
C VAL A 83 -7.46 -1.69 -3.32
N THR A 84 -7.76 -2.59 -4.25
CA THR A 84 -9.00 -3.36 -4.28
C THR A 84 -8.66 -4.84 -4.31
N LEU A 85 -9.35 -5.64 -3.50
CA LEU A 85 -9.29 -7.09 -3.58
C LEU A 85 -10.53 -7.59 -4.32
N LYS A 86 -10.34 -8.13 -5.51
CA LYS A 86 -11.42 -8.82 -6.24
C LYS A 86 -11.84 -10.08 -5.47
N PRO A 87 -13.06 -10.60 -5.69
CA PRO A 87 -13.45 -11.88 -5.10
C PRO A 87 -12.47 -13.00 -5.49
N LEU A 88 -12.09 -13.81 -4.50
CA LEU A 88 -11.24 -14.96 -4.77
C LEU A 88 -11.96 -15.95 -5.71
N PRO A 89 -11.30 -16.49 -6.74
CA PRO A 89 -11.89 -17.50 -7.60
C PRO A 89 -12.26 -18.74 -6.79
N ALA A 90 -13.32 -19.42 -7.21
CA ALA A 90 -13.84 -20.61 -6.54
C ALA A 90 -12.98 -21.88 -6.72
N ASN A 91 -11.77 -21.74 -7.25
CA ASN A 91 -10.89 -22.89 -7.51
C ASN A 91 -10.19 -23.34 -6.23
N ASP A 92 -10.61 -24.49 -5.69
CA ASP A 92 -10.10 -25.04 -4.43
C ASP A 92 -8.69 -25.66 -4.53
N GLN A 93 -8.07 -25.64 -5.71
CA GLN A 93 -6.75 -26.24 -5.93
C GLN A 93 -5.59 -25.25 -5.85
N GLU A 94 -5.85 -23.95 -5.81
CA GLU A 94 -4.78 -22.94 -5.68
C GLU A 94 -4.58 -22.53 -4.22
N PRO A 95 -3.32 -22.36 -3.77
CA PRO A 95 -3.03 -21.77 -2.48
C PRO A 95 -3.68 -20.40 -2.35
N ALA A 96 -4.30 -20.09 -1.21
CA ALA A 96 -5.02 -18.84 -0.97
C ALA A 96 -4.16 -17.59 -1.26
N LEU A 97 -2.86 -17.66 -1.03
CA LEU A 97 -1.91 -16.57 -1.33
C LEU A 97 -1.82 -16.26 -2.83
N MET A 98 -1.78 -17.29 -3.68
CA MET A 98 -1.77 -17.12 -5.15
C MET A 98 -3.07 -16.53 -5.65
N GLY A 99 -4.20 -16.99 -5.12
CA GLY A 99 -5.51 -16.43 -5.40
C GLY A 99 -5.60 -14.96 -5.00
N MET A 100 -5.03 -14.57 -3.85
CA MET A 100 -4.97 -13.17 -3.42
C MET A 100 -4.17 -12.29 -4.38
N MET A 101 -3.00 -12.74 -4.83
CA MET A 101 -2.19 -11.96 -5.78
C MET A 101 -2.93 -11.70 -7.10
N ARG A 102 -3.67 -12.69 -7.60
CA ARG A 102 -4.54 -12.52 -8.78
C ARG A 102 -5.74 -11.61 -8.53
N SER A 103 -6.24 -11.62 -7.31
CA SER A 103 -7.38 -10.81 -6.90
C SER A 103 -7.01 -9.36 -6.59
N LEU A 104 -5.72 -9.07 -6.45
CA LEU A 104 -5.22 -7.75 -6.12
C LEU A 104 -5.31 -6.83 -7.35
N LYS A 105 -5.94 -5.69 -7.14
CA LYS A 105 -5.88 -4.54 -8.04
C LYS A 105 -5.37 -3.35 -7.26
N ALA A 106 -4.30 -2.72 -7.74
CA ALA A 106 -3.73 -1.56 -7.10
C ALA A 106 -3.49 -0.44 -8.11
N ARG A 107 -3.60 0.78 -7.62
CA ARG A 107 -3.23 1.97 -8.38
C ARG A 107 -2.47 2.92 -7.47
N ALA A 108 -1.50 3.60 -8.02
CA ALA A 108 -0.78 4.66 -7.32
C ALA A 108 -0.48 5.77 -8.31
N LYS A 109 -0.92 6.97 -8.00
CA LYS A 109 -0.57 8.18 -8.75
C LYS A 109 0.09 9.16 -7.81
N VAL A 110 1.32 9.52 -8.11
CA VAL A 110 2.12 10.46 -7.32
C VAL A 110 2.53 11.62 -8.20
N GLN A 111 2.34 12.84 -7.69
CA GLN A 111 2.78 14.07 -8.32
C GLN A 111 3.55 14.87 -7.29
N LEU A 112 4.83 15.11 -7.54
CA LEU A 112 5.74 15.78 -6.62
C LEU A 112 6.42 16.95 -7.32
N PRO A 113 6.05 18.20 -7.04
CA PRO A 113 6.74 19.37 -7.56
C PRO A 113 8.20 19.43 -7.14
N GLN A 114 9.07 19.97 -8.00
CA GLN A 114 10.51 20.13 -7.75
C GLN A 114 10.81 20.85 -6.43
N ALA A 115 9.99 21.82 -6.04
CA ALA A 115 10.15 22.55 -4.77
C ALA A 115 10.15 21.60 -3.55
N TRP A 116 9.36 20.52 -3.59
CA TRP A 116 9.33 19.52 -2.53
C TRP A 116 10.57 18.66 -2.50
N VAL A 117 11.08 18.28 -3.68
CA VAL A 117 12.36 17.53 -3.82
C VAL A 117 13.52 18.35 -3.27
N THR A 118 13.57 19.64 -3.64
CA THR A 118 14.58 20.56 -3.14
C THR A 118 14.53 20.73 -1.63
N LEU A 119 13.32 20.86 -1.06
CA LEU A 119 13.16 20.95 0.39
C LEU A 119 13.60 19.67 1.10
N ALA A 120 13.24 18.50 0.54
CA ALA A 120 13.65 17.22 1.09
C ALA A 120 15.19 17.06 1.05
N GLN A 121 15.83 17.43 -0.05
CA GLN A 121 17.29 17.45 -0.17
C GLN A 121 17.93 18.33 0.90
N GLN A 122 17.47 19.58 1.05
CA GLN A 122 17.98 20.50 2.08
C GLN A 122 17.87 19.92 3.50
N LYS A 123 16.80 19.16 3.76
CA LYS A 123 16.62 18.51 5.08
C LYS A 123 17.55 17.33 5.27
N LEU A 124 17.78 16.54 4.24
CA LEU A 124 18.75 15.44 4.27
C LEU A 124 20.17 15.96 4.47
N ASP A 125 20.58 16.99 3.73
CA ASP A 125 21.91 17.60 3.87
C ASP A 125 22.17 18.17 5.28
N THR A 126 21.12 18.50 6.02
CA THR A 126 21.25 18.94 7.41
C THR A 126 21.40 17.80 8.42
N VAL A 127 20.96 16.59 8.07
CA VAL A 127 20.95 15.41 8.97
C VAL A 127 22.14 14.48 8.67
N GLU A 128 22.42 14.26 7.41
CA GLU A 128 23.51 13.39 6.93
C GLU A 128 24.63 14.25 6.35
N LYS A 129 25.74 14.38 7.09
CA LYS A 129 27.00 14.93 6.58
C LYS A 129 27.86 13.82 5.93
N ASP A 130 27.26 12.93 5.17
CA ASP A 130 28.04 11.95 4.41
C ASP A 130 28.59 12.63 3.16
N GLU A 131 29.91 12.86 3.17
CA GLU A 131 30.69 13.53 2.12
C GLU A 131 30.79 12.74 0.80
N ASP A 132 30.24 11.51 0.73
CA ASP A 132 30.41 10.60 -0.41
C ASP A 132 29.13 10.38 -1.26
N VAL A 133 28.14 11.26 -1.21
CA VAL A 133 26.94 11.09 -2.04
C VAL A 133 27.08 11.83 -3.36
N ASP A 134 27.61 11.16 -4.37
CA ASP A 134 27.77 11.67 -5.75
C ASP A 134 26.45 12.03 -6.47
N CYS A 135 25.28 11.78 -5.85
CA CYS A 135 23.98 11.93 -6.50
C CYS A 135 22.92 12.47 -5.51
N ASP A 136 22.42 13.66 -5.77
CA ASP A 136 21.32 14.27 -5.01
C ASP A 136 19.96 13.57 -5.26
N LEU A 137 18.92 13.97 -4.55
CA LEU A 137 17.58 13.40 -4.72
C LEU A 137 17.04 13.56 -6.15
N THR A 138 17.38 14.65 -6.83
CA THR A 138 16.99 14.89 -8.22
C THR A 138 17.62 13.84 -9.13
N CYS A 139 18.94 13.65 -9.03
CA CYS A 139 19.67 12.63 -9.76
C CYS A 139 19.14 11.21 -9.47
N ARG A 140 18.85 10.91 -8.20
CA ARG A 140 18.26 9.62 -7.81
C ARG A 140 16.89 9.41 -8.43
N LEU A 141 16.01 10.41 -8.43
CA LEU A 141 14.71 10.33 -9.08
C LEU A 141 14.83 10.15 -10.60
N GLU A 142 15.76 10.84 -11.25
CA GLU A 142 16.04 10.71 -12.69
C GLU A 142 16.56 9.30 -13.05
N SER A 143 17.26 8.64 -12.15
CA SER A 143 17.79 7.29 -12.37
C SER A 143 16.71 6.20 -12.25
N LEU A 144 15.54 6.51 -11.69
CA LEU A 144 14.46 5.54 -11.52
C LEU A 144 13.67 5.39 -12.83
N PRO A 145 13.60 4.18 -13.42
CA PRO A 145 12.95 3.96 -14.71
C PRO A 145 11.44 4.20 -14.70
N PHE A 146 10.84 4.22 -13.51
CA PHE A 146 9.40 4.38 -13.32
C PHE A 146 9.02 5.80 -12.88
N VAL A 147 9.94 6.76 -12.85
CA VAL A 147 9.66 8.16 -12.53
C VAL A 147 9.78 8.99 -13.81
N ARG A 148 8.78 9.80 -14.08
CA ARG A 148 8.79 10.74 -15.21
C ARG A 148 8.82 12.16 -14.71
N ARG A 149 9.55 13.02 -15.41
CA ARG A 149 9.55 14.45 -15.14
C ARG A 149 8.72 15.17 -16.22
N GLN A 150 7.71 15.92 -15.77
CA GLN A 150 6.92 16.81 -16.63
C GLN A 150 7.10 18.25 -16.15
N GLY A 151 7.96 19.01 -16.85
CA GLY A 151 8.34 20.37 -16.41
C GLY A 151 8.96 20.37 -15.02
N ASP A 152 8.31 21.05 -14.06
CA ASP A 152 8.75 21.13 -12.67
C ASP A 152 8.09 20.08 -11.74
N THR A 153 7.51 19.02 -12.29
CA THR A 153 6.81 18.00 -11.52
C THR A 153 7.33 16.61 -11.85
N TRP A 154 7.58 15.84 -10.81
CA TRP A 154 7.88 14.42 -10.88
C TRP A 154 6.59 13.63 -10.78
N GLU A 155 6.41 12.65 -11.65
CA GLU A 155 5.19 11.87 -11.72
C GLU A 155 5.48 10.38 -11.76
N VAL A 156 4.65 9.63 -11.04
CA VAL A 156 4.54 8.18 -11.15
C VAL A 156 3.05 7.86 -11.28
N ASP A 157 2.70 7.11 -12.32
CA ASP A 157 1.37 6.55 -12.49
C ASP A 157 1.51 5.05 -12.66
N ALA A 158 1.17 4.31 -11.63
CA ALA A 158 1.31 2.86 -11.58
C ALA A 158 -0.04 2.19 -11.35
N HIS A 159 -0.28 1.11 -12.05
CA HIS A 159 -1.42 0.23 -11.79
C HIS A 159 -1.05 -1.23 -11.96
N TYR A 160 -1.58 -2.03 -11.07
CA TYR A 160 -1.44 -3.47 -11.05
C TYR A 160 -2.81 -4.10 -11.16
N ASP A 161 -3.00 -4.96 -12.14
CA ASP A 161 -4.22 -5.76 -12.32
C ASP A 161 -3.86 -7.06 -13.06
N ASP A 162 -4.49 -8.17 -12.67
CA ASP A 162 -4.28 -9.49 -13.27
C ASP A 162 -2.79 -9.88 -13.44
N GLN A 163 -1.97 -9.63 -12.42
CA GLN A 163 -0.53 -9.90 -12.38
C GLN A 163 0.32 -9.04 -13.36
N HIS A 164 -0.28 -8.02 -13.94
CA HIS A 164 0.44 -7.08 -14.78
C HIS A 164 0.67 -5.78 -14.02
N LEU A 165 1.91 -5.36 -13.95
CA LEU A 165 2.29 -4.03 -13.46
C LEU A 165 2.60 -3.13 -14.64
N VAL A 166 1.84 -2.06 -14.73
CA VAL A 166 2.07 -0.99 -15.73
C VAL A 166 2.47 0.27 -14.97
N VAL A 167 3.55 0.89 -15.38
CA VAL A 167 4.01 2.16 -14.81
C VAL A 167 4.22 3.17 -15.91
N ASN A 168 3.58 4.31 -15.79
CA ASN A 168 3.60 5.39 -16.79
C ASN A 168 3.26 4.92 -18.22
N GLY A 169 2.38 3.92 -18.33
CA GLY A 169 1.96 3.34 -19.60
C GLY A 169 2.89 2.24 -20.14
N GLU A 170 3.95 1.88 -19.43
CA GLU A 170 4.85 0.79 -19.81
C GLU A 170 4.61 -0.43 -18.92
N GLN A 171 4.41 -1.58 -19.53
CA GLN A 171 4.26 -2.83 -18.80
C GLN A 171 5.63 -3.33 -18.36
N LEU A 172 5.78 -3.58 -17.06
CA LEU A 172 7.05 -4.06 -16.48
C LEU A 172 7.09 -5.58 -16.33
N PHE A 173 5.96 -6.24 -16.06
CA PHE A 173 5.77 -7.70 -16.04
C PHE A 173 4.29 -8.06 -16.12
#